data_fd8a461b32fa96f14071a9b5d0b2ef09
#
_entry.id   fd8a461b32fa96f14071a9b5d0b2ef09
#
_cell.length_a   1.000
_cell.length_b   1.000
_cell.length_c   1.000
_cell.angle_alpha   90.00
_cell.angle_beta   90.00
_cell.angle_gamma   90.00
#
_symmetry.space_group_name_H-M   'P 1'
#
loop_
_entity.id
_entity.type
_entity.pdbx_description
1 polymer ?
#
loop_
_entity_poly.entity_id
_entity_poly.type
_entity_poly.pdbx_seq_one_letter_code
_entity_poly.pdbx_strand_id
1 'polypeptide(L)'
;MKALALAAGLIGMAFAATAAEHRIVIDGMAFTPKLVSARPGDTITWVNKDMFVHNVTAAAAGFKSGDLKPGQSWRHVLRQGESFDYLCTLHPVMTGRVEVGDTIKTARRRSTS
;
A
#
# COMPACT_ATOMS: atom_id res chain seq x y z
N MET A 1 0.41 -24.00 49.26
CA MET A 1 0.47 -23.77 48.87
C MET A 1 0.62 -23.34 48.00
N LYS A 2 0.64 -23.18 47.49
CA LYS A 2 0.88 -22.90 46.71
C LYS A 2 0.87 -22.04 45.86
N ALA A 3 1.07 -21.60 45.49
CA ALA A 3 1.13 -20.80 44.85
C ALA A 3 1.18 -20.52 43.75
N LEU A 4 1.03 -20.51 43.24
CA LEU A 4 1.05 -20.27 42.18
C LEU A 4 1.37 -19.35 41.46
N ALA A 5 1.58 -19.09 41.11
CA ALA A 5 1.95 -18.39 40.46
C ALA A 5 1.78 -17.85 39.50
N LEU A 6 1.57 -17.72 39.08
CA LEU A 6 1.44 -17.23 38.21
C LEU A 6 1.94 -16.57 37.40
N ALA A 7 2.26 -16.58 37.01
CA ALA A 7 2.79 -16.26 36.21
C ALA A 7 2.60 -15.52 35.48
N ALA A 8 2.33 -15.19 35.37
CA ALA A 8 2.12 -14.54 34.71
C ALA A 8 2.29 -13.97 33.81
N GLY A 9 2.23 -13.97 33.28
CA GLY A 9 2.01 -13.48 32.28
C GLY A 9 2.57 -12.58 31.66
N LEU A 10 3.33 -12.43 31.53
CA LEU A 10 3.86 -11.66 30.93
C LEU A 10 3.95 -11.80 29.75
N ILE A 11 3.35 -11.93 29.19
CA ILE A 11 3.23 -12.10 28.07
C ILE A 11 3.44 -11.05 27.38
N GLY A 12 4.31 -10.95 26.90
CA GLY A 12 4.53 -10.00 26.11
C GLY A 12 3.63 -9.73 25.11
N MET A 13 3.28 -8.70 24.94
CA MET A 13 2.51 -8.43 24.04
C MET A 13 3.25 -8.05 22.93
N ALA A 14 3.49 -8.74 22.07
CA ALA A 14 4.08 -8.40 20.88
C ALA A 14 3.09 -7.67 20.08
N PHE A 15 3.35 -6.48 19.81
CA PHE A 15 2.48 -5.79 18.95
C PHE A 15 3.03 -5.98 17.56
N ALA A 16 2.57 -6.91 16.87
CA ALA A 16 2.91 -7.01 15.47
C ALA A 16 2.28 -5.81 14.78
N ALA A 17 3.06 -5.10 14.03
CA ALA A 17 2.53 -3.99 13.28
C ALA A 17 1.49 -4.53 12.31
N THR A 18 0.28 -4.05 12.41
CA THR A 18 -0.79 -4.47 11.52
C THR A 18 -0.59 -3.81 10.17
N ALA A 19 -0.70 -4.59 9.12
CA ALA A 19 -0.63 -4.05 7.77
C ALA A 19 -1.81 -3.12 7.52
N ALA A 20 -1.55 -2.01 6.90
CA ALA A 20 -2.57 -1.02 6.60
C ALA A 20 -3.10 -1.19 5.18
N GLU A 21 -4.30 -0.69 4.95
CA GLU A 21 -4.84 -0.61 3.62
C GLU A 21 -4.90 0.85 3.21
N HIS A 22 -4.40 1.14 2.01
CA HIS A 22 -4.42 2.48 1.44
C HIS A 22 -5.34 2.45 0.23
N ARG A 23 -6.25 3.42 0.17
CA ARG A 23 -7.22 3.45 -0.90
C ARG A 23 -6.91 4.58 -1.86
N ILE A 24 -6.87 4.27 -3.14
CA ILE A 24 -6.69 5.24 -4.21
C ILE A 24 -7.95 5.24 -5.04
N VAL A 25 -8.55 6.41 -5.18
CA VAL A 25 -9.78 6.55 -5.96
C VAL A 25 -9.42 7.04 -7.35
N ILE A 26 -9.96 6.40 -8.37
CA ILE A 26 -9.82 6.82 -9.74
C ILE A 26 -11.10 7.56 -10.08
N ASP A 27 -11.01 8.85 -10.31
CA ASP A 27 -12.16 9.68 -10.62
C ASP A 27 -11.68 10.99 -11.25
N GLY A 28 -12.47 11.55 -12.13
CA GLY A 28 -12.10 12.80 -12.78
C GLY A 28 -10.81 12.69 -13.57
N MET A 29 -10.53 11.53 -14.14
CA MET A 29 -9.31 11.29 -14.91
C MET A 29 -8.04 11.47 -14.07
N ALA A 30 -8.10 11.11 -12.80
CA ALA A 30 -6.98 11.24 -11.89
C ALA A 30 -6.96 10.12 -10.87
N PHE A 31 -5.77 9.81 -10.36
CA PHE A 31 -5.59 8.94 -9.21
C PHE A 31 -5.48 9.82 -7.96
N THR A 32 -6.32 9.57 -6.96
CA THR A 32 -6.34 10.38 -5.74
C THR A 32 -6.28 9.47 -4.51
N PRO A 33 -5.30 9.61 -3.64
CA PRO A 33 -4.16 10.54 -3.75
C PRO A 33 -3.18 10.08 -4.82
N LYS A 34 -2.45 11.02 -5.37
CA LYS A 34 -1.49 10.73 -6.43
C LYS A 34 -0.22 10.07 -5.90
N LEU A 35 0.12 10.37 -4.67
CA LEU A 35 1.29 9.79 -4.00
C LEU A 35 0.83 9.10 -2.73
N VAL A 36 1.24 7.87 -2.54
CA VAL A 36 0.97 7.11 -1.32
C VAL A 36 2.31 6.66 -0.75
N SER A 37 2.49 6.89 0.54
CA SER A 37 3.64 6.35 1.27
C SER A 37 3.14 5.20 2.12
N ALA A 38 3.76 4.07 2.01
CA ALA A 38 3.28 2.85 2.65
C ALA A 38 4.46 2.02 3.15
N ARG A 39 4.16 0.92 3.81
CA ARG A 39 5.17 0.00 4.34
C ARG A 39 5.02 -1.36 3.68
N PRO A 40 6.08 -2.17 3.72
CA PRO A 40 5.98 -3.54 3.21
C PRO A 40 4.86 -4.29 3.93
N GLY A 41 4.08 -5.02 3.19
CA GLY A 41 2.94 -5.75 3.72
C GLY A 41 1.63 -5.00 3.64
N ASP A 42 1.68 -3.70 3.43
CA ASP A 42 0.46 -2.92 3.25
C ASP A 42 -0.19 -3.27 1.91
N THR A 43 -1.46 -3.00 1.80
CA THR A 43 -2.23 -3.24 0.57
C THR A 43 -2.66 -1.91 -0.01
N ILE A 44 -2.51 -1.76 -1.30
CA ILE A 44 -3.08 -0.64 -2.03
C ILE A 44 -4.33 -1.15 -2.74
N THR A 45 -5.43 -0.44 -2.61
CA THR A 45 -6.66 -0.76 -3.31
C THR A 45 -7.04 0.42 -4.20
N TRP A 46 -7.04 0.21 -5.50
CA TRP A 46 -7.53 1.20 -6.45
C TRP A 46 -8.98 0.90 -6.74
N VAL A 47 -9.82 1.92 -6.68
CA VAL A 47 -11.25 1.78 -6.96
C VAL A 47 -11.62 2.75 -8.07
N ASN A 48 -12.15 2.22 -9.18
CA ASN A 48 -12.57 3.08 -10.27
C ASN A 48 -13.97 3.62 -10.00
N LYS A 49 -14.02 4.90 -9.67
CA LYS A 49 -15.29 5.60 -9.47
C LYS A 49 -15.60 6.54 -10.61
N ASP A 50 -14.81 6.49 -11.65
CA ASP A 50 -15.05 7.28 -12.86
C ASP A 50 -16.07 6.57 -13.74
N MET A 51 -16.60 7.29 -14.70
CA MET A 51 -17.51 6.72 -15.68
C MET A 51 -16.76 6.03 -16.82
N PHE A 52 -15.44 6.22 -16.90
CA PHE A 52 -14.62 5.62 -17.95
C PHE A 52 -13.83 4.42 -17.43
N VAL A 53 -13.42 3.55 -18.35
CA VAL A 53 -12.56 2.43 -18.01
C VAL A 53 -11.14 2.96 -17.80
N HIS A 54 -10.47 2.47 -16.78
CA HIS A 54 -9.09 2.85 -16.47
C HIS A 54 -8.30 1.61 -16.09
N ASN A 55 -6.99 1.75 -15.96
CA ASN A 55 -6.17 0.66 -15.43
C ASN A 55 -4.99 1.23 -14.63
N VAL A 56 -4.33 0.34 -13.91
CA VAL A 56 -3.13 0.65 -13.13
C VAL A 56 -2.01 -0.18 -13.73
N THR A 57 -1.05 0.48 -14.34
CA THR A 57 0.05 -0.22 -15.00
C THR A 57 1.38 0.32 -14.52
N ALA A 58 2.19 -0.54 -13.95
CA ALA A 58 3.53 -0.22 -13.47
C ALA A 58 4.51 -1.08 -14.25
N ALA A 59 4.85 -0.64 -15.44
CA ALA A 59 5.66 -1.42 -16.36
C ALA A 59 7.02 -1.79 -15.77
N ALA A 60 7.69 -0.84 -15.13
CA ALA A 60 9.00 -1.09 -14.55
C ALA A 60 8.94 -2.08 -13.39
N ALA A 61 7.82 -2.14 -12.69
CA ALA A 61 7.63 -3.07 -11.58
C ALA A 61 7.06 -4.40 -12.05
N GLY A 62 6.67 -4.48 -13.31
CA GLY A 62 6.24 -5.74 -13.90
C GLY A 62 4.81 -6.15 -13.62
N PHE A 63 3.92 -5.22 -13.29
CA PHE A 63 2.53 -5.61 -13.04
C PHE A 63 1.52 -4.64 -13.65
N LYS A 64 0.31 -5.13 -13.78
CA LYS A 64 -0.80 -4.34 -14.28
C LYS A 64 -2.11 -4.90 -13.76
N SER A 65 -3.07 -4.03 -13.55
CA SER A 65 -4.37 -4.44 -13.04
C SER A 65 -5.26 -5.07 -14.10
N GLY A 66 -4.98 -4.79 -15.37
CA GLY A 66 -5.99 -5.00 -16.39
C GLY A 66 -7.01 -3.88 -16.31
N ASP A 67 -7.94 -3.88 -17.25
CA ASP A 67 -8.93 -2.81 -17.31
C ASP A 67 -9.93 -2.91 -16.17
N LEU A 68 -10.17 -1.77 -15.55
CA LEU A 68 -11.13 -1.64 -14.46
C LEU A 68 -12.32 -0.84 -14.98
N LYS A 69 -13.46 -1.47 -15.03
CA LYS A 69 -14.71 -0.80 -15.42
C LYS A 69 -15.20 0.04 -14.23
N PRO A 70 -16.11 0.98 -14.45
CA PRO A 70 -16.70 1.73 -13.36
C PRO A 70 -17.17 0.81 -12.23
N GLY A 71 -16.76 1.11 -11.02
CA GLY A 71 -17.10 0.34 -9.83
C GLY A 71 -16.16 -0.79 -9.50
N GLN A 72 -15.27 -1.16 -10.40
CA GLN A 72 -14.34 -2.25 -10.14
C GLN A 72 -13.11 -1.77 -9.38
N SER A 73 -12.48 -2.68 -8.68
CA SER A 73 -11.29 -2.36 -7.90
C SER A 73 -10.22 -3.42 -8.11
N TRP A 74 -9.00 -3.06 -7.75
CA TRP A 74 -7.84 -3.95 -7.82
C TRP A 74 -6.95 -3.72 -6.61
N ARG A 75 -6.42 -4.80 -6.06
CA ARG A 75 -5.61 -4.76 -4.86
C ARG A 75 -4.23 -5.30 -5.14
N HIS A 76 -3.23 -4.67 -4.53
CA HIS A 76 -1.85 -5.09 -4.64
C HIS A 76 -1.18 -5.03 -3.27
N VAL A 77 -0.60 -6.14 -2.83
CA VAL A 77 0.11 -6.20 -1.56
C VAL A 77 1.56 -5.82 -1.81
N LEU A 78 2.04 -4.86 -1.05
CA LEU A 78 3.38 -4.29 -1.25
C LEU A 78 4.47 -5.16 -0.65
N ARG A 79 5.58 -5.25 -1.36
CA ARG A 79 6.76 -5.96 -0.90
C ARG A 79 7.81 -4.95 -0.49
N GLN A 80 8.78 -5.43 0.28
CA GLN A 80 9.89 -4.60 0.68
C GLN A 80 10.63 -4.09 -0.56
N GLY A 81 10.94 -2.79 -0.57
CA GLY A 81 11.67 -2.19 -1.66
C GLY A 81 10.88 -1.96 -2.94
N GLU A 82 9.54 -2.18 -2.89
CA GLU A 82 8.76 -2.11 -4.10
C GLU A 82 8.10 -0.76 -4.28
N SER A 83 8.88 0.28 -4.43
CA SER A 83 8.35 1.60 -4.81
C SER A 83 8.18 1.63 -6.32
N PHE A 84 7.10 2.23 -6.78
CA PHE A 84 6.84 2.24 -8.22
C PHE A 84 6.01 3.43 -8.66
N ASP A 85 6.25 3.82 -9.91
CA ASP A 85 5.40 4.76 -10.61
C ASP A 85 4.40 3.95 -11.43
N TYR A 86 3.22 4.47 -11.61
CA TYR A 86 2.21 3.79 -12.43
C TYR A 86 1.40 4.81 -13.23
N LEU A 87 0.70 4.31 -14.21
CA LEU A 87 -0.15 5.14 -15.03
C LEU A 87 -1.33 4.32 -15.57
N CYS A 88 -2.27 5.00 -16.18
CA CYS A 88 -3.34 4.36 -16.93
C CYS A 88 -2.95 4.36 -18.40
N THR A 89 -2.83 3.18 -19.01
CA THR A 89 -2.40 3.11 -20.41
C THR A 89 -3.42 3.68 -21.39
N LEU A 90 -4.68 3.75 -20.98
CA LEU A 90 -5.73 4.33 -21.82
C LEU A 90 -5.70 5.85 -21.80
N HIS A 91 -5.13 6.42 -20.73
CA HIS A 91 -5.02 7.87 -20.55
C HIS A 91 -3.66 8.14 -19.87
N PRO A 92 -2.56 8.11 -20.64
CA PRO A 92 -1.22 8.11 -20.04
C PRO A 92 -0.84 9.33 -19.22
N VAL A 93 -1.61 10.40 -19.30
CA VAL A 93 -1.35 11.57 -18.43
C VAL A 93 -1.80 11.29 -17.00
N MET A 94 -2.62 10.27 -16.79
CA MET A 94 -3.02 9.86 -15.45
C MET A 94 -1.89 9.04 -14.85
N THR A 95 -1.20 9.62 -13.87
CA THR A 95 -0.06 8.97 -13.22
C THR A 95 -0.19 9.01 -11.71
N GLY A 96 0.51 8.11 -11.06
CA GLY A 96 0.61 8.07 -9.62
C GLY A 96 1.90 7.39 -9.19
N ARG A 97 2.14 7.43 -7.89
CA ARG A 97 3.33 6.80 -7.32
C ARG A 97 3.04 6.21 -5.95
N VAL A 98 3.59 5.05 -5.69
CA VAL A 98 3.58 4.42 -4.38
C VAL A 98 5.02 4.30 -3.90
N GLU A 99 5.30 4.84 -2.72
CA GLU A 99 6.60 4.71 -2.10
C GLU A 99 6.49 3.75 -0.94
N VAL A 100 7.36 2.74 -0.93
CA VAL A 100 7.39 1.75 0.13
C VAL A 100 8.62 2.00 0.96
N GLY A 101 8.41 2.39 2.20
CA GLY A 101 9.50 2.67 3.11
C GLY A 101 9.98 1.42 3.81
N ASP A 102 11.23 1.48 4.26
CA ASP A 102 11.79 0.44 5.09
C ASP A 102 11.73 0.98 6.52
N THR A 103 10.76 0.51 7.29
CA THR A 103 10.57 1.04 8.63
C THR A 103 11.80 0.92 9.51
N ILE A 104 12.56 -0.14 9.35
CA ILE A 104 13.75 -0.34 10.17
C ILE A 104 14.83 0.67 9.82
N LYS A 105 15.10 0.86 8.53
CA LYS A 105 16.10 1.81 8.10
C LYS A 105 15.69 3.23 8.42
N THR A 106 14.41 3.55 8.28
CA THR A 106 13.91 4.87 8.59
C THR A 106 14.09 5.18 10.08
N ALA A 107 13.79 4.22 10.94
CA ALA A 107 13.98 4.41 12.37
C ALA A 107 15.45 4.61 12.71
N ARG A 108 16.36 3.89 12.08
CA ARG A 108 17.78 4.06 12.32
C ARG A 108 18.26 5.43 11.89
N ARG A 109 17.81 5.90 10.75
CA ARG A 109 18.20 7.22 10.30
C ARG A 109 17.76 8.30 11.27
N ARG A 110 16.56 8.18 11.79
CA ARG A 110 16.05 9.15 12.74
C ARG A 110 16.86 9.13 14.05
N SER A 111 17.28 7.95 14.48
CA SER A 111 18.01 7.84 15.71
C SER A 111 19.45 8.34 15.60
N THR A 112 19.99 8.44 14.40
CA THR A 112 21.37 8.90 14.21
C THR A 112 21.46 10.39 13.88
N SER A 113 20.37 11.05 13.68
CA SER A 113 20.40 12.48 13.38
C SER A 113 20.35 13.39 14.64
#